data_d5b907fd4809d10ab6c20f8296e9e89c
#
_entry.id   d5b907fd4809d10ab6c20f8296e9e89c
#
_cell.length_a   1.000
_cell.length_b   1.000
_cell.length_c   1.000
_cell.angle_alpha   90.00
_cell.angle_beta   90.00
_cell.angle_gamma   90.00
#
_symmetry.space_group_name_H-M   'P 1'
#
loop_
_entity.id
_entity.type
_entity.pdbx_description
1 polymer ?
#
loop_
_entity_poly.entity_id
_entity_poly.type
_entity_poly.pdbx_seq_one_letter_code
_entity_poly.pdbx_strand_id
1 'polypeptide(L)'
;MRKYTAIKIISFFFIIQILPLQIFAQFFDHPSKILDSANLIITYKMSWKQDTNNLEYIRQENMILLVGKKISMFMSYNFYKFNLIGRKAEREGQLDEFLHGTERGNFKTRFTYKIYKNYPAGRITYADKVMPAFLQYDENLNTFKWQLTNLIDTIGDYVAHCAYTDYGGRHWIAWYATDIPLNDGPYKFRGLPGLIIKLYDDQKHYVFDMVSMERSDKAMLIEYMDMGWVQTTRPEFLKAQKNFRLDIINRAKEAGVDNEGQQRAVRSMTKRNNPIEF
;
A
#
# COMPACT_ATOMS: atom_id res chain seq x y z
N MET A 1 64.12 55.84 -30.64
CA MET A 1 64.02 55.18 -29.32
C MET A 1 62.54 54.96 -28.98
N ARG A 2 61.99 53.80 -29.23
CA ARG A 2 60.61 53.49 -28.92
C ARG A 2 60.57 52.61 -27.63
N LYS A 3 59.89 53.16 -26.59
CA LYS A 3 59.65 52.48 -25.33
C LYS A 3 58.48 51.53 -25.50
N TYR A 4 58.71 50.22 -25.32
CA TYR A 4 57.65 49.18 -25.21
C TYR A 4 57.17 49.06 -23.78
N THR A 5 55.91 49.41 -23.54
CA THR A 5 55.23 49.20 -22.23
C THR A 5 54.67 47.80 -22.21
N ALA A 6 55.15 46.96 -21.30
CA ALA A 6 54.68 45.61 -21.10
C ALA A 6 53.37 45.64 -20.31
N ILE A 7 52.26 45.13 -20.93
CA ILE A 7 50.99 44.90 -20.27
C ILE A 7 51.03 43.55 -19.59
N LYS A 8 50.97 43.54 -18.26
CA LYS A 8 50.79 42.31 -17.47
C LYS A 8 49.33 41.88 -17.56
N ILE A 9 49.08 40.76 -18.28
CA ILE A 9 47.78 40.10 -18.27
C ILE A 9 47.72 39.25 -17.01
N ILE A 10 46.88 39.66 -16.02
CA ILE A 10 46.54 38.87 -14.84
C ILE A 10 45.43 37.92 -15.27
N SER A 11 45.78 36.66 -15.47
CA SER A 11 44.83 35.58 -15.74
C SER A 11 44.11 35.22 -14.43
N PHE A 12 42.85 35.64 -14.32
CA PHE A 12 41.99 35.24 -13.19
C PHE A 12 41.44 33.85 -13.47
N PHE A 13 42.08 32.83 -12.91
CA PHE A 13 41.54 31.49 -12.92
C PHE A 13 40.33 31.42 -11.97
N PHE A 14 39.13 31.48 -12.52
CA PHE A 14 37.89 31.11 -11.82
C PHE A 14 37.89 29.61 -11.66
N ILE A 15 38.30 29.09 -10.49
CA ILE A 15 38.08 27.71 -10.09
C ILE A 15 36.59 27.60 -9.76
N ILE A 16 35.78 27.17 -10.74
CA ILE A 16 34.43 26.70 -10.49
C ILE A 16 34.59 25.39 -9.70
N GLN A 17 34.46 25.46 -8.39
CA GLN A 17 34.24 24.28 -7.57
C GLN A 17 32.88 23.70 -7.99
N ILE A 18 32.93 22.70 -8.87
CA ILE A 18 31.79 21.80 -9.12
C ILE A 18 31.63 20.99 -7.83
N LEU A 19 30.81 21.50 -6.90
CA LEU A 19 30.28 20.69 -5.80
C LEU A 19 29.53 19.53 -6.47
N PRO A 20 29.91 18.27 -6.21
CA PRO A 20 29.09 17.18 -6.65
C PRO A 20 27.73 17.35 -5.98
N LEU A 21 26.68 17.66 -6.76
CA LEU A 21 25.33 17.44 -6.33
C LEU A 21 25.21 15.95 -6.03
N GLN A 22 25.43 15.58 -4.78
CA GLN A 22 25.05 14.27 -4.29
C GLN A 22 23.51 14.26 -4.36
N ILE A 23 22.99 13.78 -5.46
CA ILE A 23 21.59 13.36 -5.55
C ILE A 23 21.48 12.17 -4.62
N PHE A 24 21.27 12.39 -3.33
CA PHE A 24 20.83 11.35 -2.43
C PHE A 24 19.47 10.90 -2.95
N ALA A 25 19.44 9.72 -3.56
CA ALA A 25 18.17 9.08 -3.88
C ALA A 25 17.42 8.88 -2.56
N GLN A 26 16.39 9.70 -2.32
CA GLN A 26 15.52 9.56 -1.16
C GLN A 26 14.81 8.21 -1.25
N PHE A 27 15.00 7.37 -0.26
CA PHE A 27 14.43 6.02 -0.25
C PHE A 27 13.05 6.00 0.40
N PHE A 28 12.85 6.76 1.45
CA PHE A 28 11.60 6.87 2.21
C PHE A 28 11.01 8.27 2.23
N ASP A 29 11.85 9.31 2.23
CA ASP A 29 11.43 10.70 2.42
C ASP A 29 11.06 11.37 1.08
N HIS A 30 10.13 10.75 0.36
CA HIS A 30 9.59 11.31 -0.87
C HIS A 30 8.71 12.54 -0.60
N PRO A 31 8.60 13.49 -1.56
CA PRO A 31 7.64 14.56 -1.46
C PRO A 31 6.24 14.02 -1.16
N SER A 32 5.57 14.61 -0.19
CA SER A 32 4.24 14.14 0.22
C SER A 32 3.27 15.30 0.39
N LYS A 33 2.00 15.02 0.12
CA LYS A 33 0.89 15.93 0.39
C LYS A 33 0.07 15.36 1.53
N ILE A 34 -0.10 16.12 2.60
CA ILE A 34 -1.04 15.78 3.67
C ILE A 34 -2.45 15.94 3.12
N LEU A 35 -3.22 14.87 3.10
CA LEU A 35 -4.59 14.83 2.60
C LEU A 35 -5.60 15.06 3.72
N ASP A 36 -5.37 14.44 4.88
CA ASP A 36 -6.23 14.49 6.06
C ASP A 36 -5.44 14.08 7.30
N SER A 37 -6.10 14.07 8.45
CA SER A 37 -5.56 13.68 9.74
C SER A 37 -6.54 12.73 10.42
N ALA A 38 -6.10 11.51 10.67
CA ALA A 38 -6.88 10.46 11.30
C ALA A 38 -6.60 10.38 12.79
N ASN A 39 -7.65 10.41 13.60
CA ASN A 39 -7.61 10.10 15.02
C ASN A 39 -8.40 8.84 15.38
N LEU A 40 -9.00 8.18 14.40
CA LEU A 40 -9.64 6.87 14.54
C LEU A 40 -8.86 5.86 13.69
N ILE A 41 -8.41 4.80 14.35
CA ILE A 41 -7.63 3.72 13.76
C ILE A 41 -8.42 2.43 13.95
N ILE A 42 -8.68 1.73 12.85
CA ILE A 42 -9.35 0.43 12.88
C ILE A 42 -8.38 -0.61 12.37
N THR A 43 -8.14 -1.63 13.17
CA THR A 43 -7.26 -2.75 12.79
C THR A 43 -8.10 -3.95 12.37
N TYR A 44 -7.78 -4.49 11.20
CA TYR A 44 -8.34 -5.74 10.71
C TYR A 44 -7.26 -6.81 10.67
N LYS A 45 -7.57 -7.99 11.19
CA LYS A 45 -6.80 -9.19 10.91
C LYS A 45 -7.27 -9.75 9.58
N MET A 46 -6.43 -9.65 8.56
CA MET A 46 -6.67 -10.27 7.27
C MET A 46 -6.09 -11.68 7.28
N SER A 47 -6.91 -12.67 6.95
CA SER A 47 -6.50 -14.05 6.69
C SER A 47 -6.72 -14.36 5.23
N TRP A 48 -5.73 -14.98 4.56
CA TRP A 48 -5.89 -15.31 3.15
C TRP A 48 -5.20 -16.60 2.75
N LYS A 49 -5.76 -17.27 1.74
CA LYS A 49 -5.24 -18.46 1.09
C LYS A 49 -4.61 -18.05 -0.24
N GLN A 50 -3.28 -17.91 -0.25
CA GLN A 50 -2.58 -17.37 -1.43
C GLN A 50 -2.42 -18.36 -2.59
N ASP A 51 -2.58 -19.67 -2.32
CA ASP A 51 -2.35 -20.76 -3.26
C ASP A 51 -3.59 -21.66 -3.36
N THR A 52 -4.24 -21.66 -4.52
CA THR A 52 -5.42 -22.51 -4.76
C THR A 52 -5.11 -24.01 -4.74
N ASN A 53 -3.83 -24.39 -4.88
CA ASN A 53 -3.40 -25.78 -4.77
C ASN A 53 -3.12 -26.23 -3.32
N ASN A 54 -3.15 -25.28 -2.36
CA ASN A 54 -2.97 -25.58 -0.93
C ASN A 54 -3.82 -24.64 -0.07
N LEU A 55 -5.12 -24.93 -0.01
CA LEU A 55 -6.10 -24.10 0.70
C LEU A 55 -6.04 -24.24 2.22
N GLU A 56 -5.33 -25.25 2.74
CA GLU A 56 -5.10 -25.42 4.17
C GLU A 56 -4.06 -24.41 4.71
N TYR A 57 -3.18 -23.89 3.84
CA TYR A 57 -2.17 -22.95 4.25
C TYR A 57 -2.71 -21.51 4.27
N ILE A 58 -3.10 -21.07 5.46
CA ILE A 58 -3.64 -19.73 5.71
C ILE A 58 -2.52 -18.80 6.17
N ARG A 59 -2.42 -17.66 5.52
CA ARG A 59 -1.58 -16.54 5.95
C ARG A 59 -2.40 -15.51 6.69
N GLN A 60 -1.75 -14.76 7.57
CA GLN A 60 -2.39 -13.69 8.32
C GLN A 60 -1.50 -12.44 8.35
N GLU A 61 -2.14 -11.27 8.31
CA GLU A 61 -1.48 -9.98 8.44
C GLU A 61 -2.47 -8.95 9.01
N ASN A 62 -1.97 -8.06 9.87
CA ASN A 62 -2.78 -6.95 10.36
C ASN A 62 -2.78 -5.82 9.32
N MET A 63 -3.97 -5.36 9.00
CA MET A 63 -4.24 -4.23 8.13
C MET A 63 -4.83 -3.09 8.94
N ILE A 64 -4.53 -1.84 8.57
CA ILE A 64 -5.10 -0.67 9.24
C ILE A 64 -5.95 0.16 8.29
N LEU A 65 -7.04 0.67 8.84
CA LEU A 65 -7.86 1.72 8.26
C LEU A 65 -7.71 2.98 9.10
N LEU A 66 -7.05 3.99 8.55
CA LEU A 66 -6.94 5.31 9.13
C LEU A 66 -8.14 6.14 8.68
N VAL A 67 -8.93 6.65 9.61
CA VAL A 67 -10.14 7.40 9.32
C VAL A 67 -9.95 8.86 9.69
N GLY A 68 -9.85 9.70 8.68
CA GLY A 68 -9.85 11.15 8.80
C GLY A 68 -11.25 11.76 8.71
N LYS A 69 -11.31 13.09 8.65
CA LYS A 69 -12.58 13.82 8.54
C LYS A 69 -13.29 13.62 7.20
N LYS A 70 -12.53 13.52 6.11
CA LYS A 70 -13.05 13.42 4.73
C LYS A 70 -12.49 12.23 3.98
N ILE A 71 -11.28 11.83 4.31
CA ILE A 71 -10.53 10.80 3.60
C ILE A 71 -10.18 9.68 4.58
N SER A 72 -10.28 8.44 4.14
CA SER A 72 -9.71 7.31 4.86
C SER A 72 -8.62 6.62 4.01
N MET A 73 -7.70 5.94 4.69
CA MET A 73 -6.61 5.21 4.04
C MET A 73 -6.49 3.81 4.61
N PHE A 74 -6.50 2.80 3.73
CA PHE A 74 -6.32 1.39 4.11
C PHE A 74 -4.99 0.86 3.58
N MET A 75 -4.23 0.18 4.45
CA MET A 75 -2.95 -0.43 4.10
C MET A 75 -2.49 -1.49 5.11
N SER A 76 -1.40 -2.20 4.80
CA SER A 76 -0.73 -3.08 5.76
C SER A 76 -0.18 -2.29 6.95
N TYR A 77 -0.40 -2.79 8.17
CA TYR A 77 0.17 -2.20 9.38
C TYR A 77 1.70 -2.33 9.40
N ASN A 78 2.23 -3.47 8.94
CA ASN A 78 3.67 -3.66 8.83
C ASN A 78 4.28 -2.70 7.81
N PHE A 79 3.62 -2.48 6.66
CA PHE A 79 4.08 -1.52 5.66
C PHE A 79 4.04 -0.09 6.19
N TYR A 80 3.00 0.27 6.95
CA TYR A 80 2.92 1.56 7.62
C TYR A 80 4.11 1.78 8.56
N LYS A 81 4.37 0.82 9.48
CA LYS A 81 5.50 0.90 10.42
C LYS A 81 6.84 0.96 9.69
N PHE A 82 7.04 0.12 8.67
CA PHE A 82 8.25 0.11 7.86
C PHE A 82 8.55 1.49 7.25
N ASN A 83 7.54 2.14 6.66
CA ASN A 83 7.72 3.48 6.08
C ASN A 83 7.97 4.55 7.17
N LEU A 84 7.28 4.46 8.31
CA LEU A 84 7.44 5.42 9.40
C LEU A 84 8.86 5.38 9.98
N ILE A 85 9.35 4.17 10.31
CA ILE A 85 10.68 3.96 10.89
C ILE A 85 11.77 4.21 9.84
N GLY A 86 11.56 3.78 8.59
CA GLY A 86 12.48 4.03 7.50
C GLY A 86 12.71 5.51 7.24
N ARG A 87 11.66 6.33 7.24
CA ARG A 87 11.78 7.81 7.13
C ARG A 87 12.57 8.40 8.31
N LYS A 88 12.31 7.91 9.51
CA LYS A 88 13.08 8.35 10.69
C LYS A 88 14.56 7.99 10.54
N ALA A 89 14.86 6.74 10.22
CA ALA A 89 16.23 6.27 10.03
C ALA A 89 16.98 7.03 8.91
N GLU A 90 16.28 7.35 7.80
CA GLU A 90 16.86 8.14 6.71
C GLU A 90 17.23 9.56 7.16
N ARG A 91 16.33 10.24 7.90
CA ARG A 91 16.58 11.58 8.44
C ARG A 91 17.69 11.62 9.49
N GLU A 92 17.85 10.53 10.25
CA GLU A 92 18.88 10.38 11.27
C GLU A 92 20.21 9.82 10.73
N GLY A 93 20.30 9.53 9.41
CA GLY A 93 21.50 8.96 8.79
C GLY A 93 21.75 7.49 9.12
N GLN A 94 20.73 6.78 9.61
CA GLN A 94 20.79 5.36 10.04
C GLN A 94 20.13 4.41 9.02
N LEU A 95 19.97 4.86 7.78
CA LEU A 95 19.24 4.09 6.76
C LEU A 95 19.86 2.73 6.48
N ASP A 96 21.18 2.64 6.41
CA ASP A 96 21.90 1.37 6.13
C ASP A 96 21.66 0.36 7.24
N GLU A 97 21.77 0.78 8.50
CA GLU A 97 21.49 -0.05 9.66
C GLU A 97 20.02 -0.55 9.66
N PHE A 98 19.07 0.31 9.34
CA PHE A 98 17.67 -0.07 9.22
C PHE A 98 17.42 -1.08 8.10
N LEU A 99 18.03 -0.88 6.92
CA LEU A 99 17.80 -1.74 5.76
C LEU A 99 18.45 -3.12 5.89
N HIS A 100 19.60 -3.22 6.55
CA HIS A 100 20.38 -4.45 6.67
C HIS A 100 20.35 -5.07 8.07
N GLY A 101 19.84 -4.33 9.06
CA GLY A 101 19.72 -4.81 10.44
C GLY A 101 18.63 -5.87 10.63
N THR A 102 18.71 -6.54 11.77
CA THR A 102 17.78 -7.62 12.16
C THR A 102 16.35 -7.17 12.32
N GLU A 103 16.12 -5.91 12.66
CA GLU A 103 14.78 -5.33 12.89
C GLU A 103 13.93 -5.28 11.62
N ARG A 104 14.53 -5.20 10.43
CA ARG A 104 13.81 -5.26 9.16
C ARG A 104 12.91 -6.49 9.05
N GLY A 105 13.31 -7.61 9.66
CA GLY A 105 12.54 -8.85 9.71
C GLY A 105 11.17 -8.70 10.37
N ASN A 106 11.01 -7.74 11.29
CA ASN A 106 9.79 -7.48 12.05
C ASN A 106 8.68 -6.82 11.21
N PHE A 107 9.03 -6.26 10.03
CA PHE A 107 8.09 -5.53 9.16
C PHE A 107 7.76 -6.29 7.87
N LYS A 108 7.84 -7.62 7.89
CA LYS A 108 7.52 -8.42 6.71
C LYS A 108 6.05 -8.23 6.33
N THR A 109 5.80 -7.83 5.09
CA THR A 109 4.48 -7.70 4.49
C THR A 109 4.45 -8.30 3.10
N ARG A 110 3.25 -8.69 2.66
CA ARG A 110 2.94 -9.06 1.28
C ARG A 110 2.18 -7.96 0.54
N PHE A 111 1.75 -6.93 1.25
CA PHE A 111 0.85 -5.90 0.74
C PHE A 111 1.50 -4.53 0.88
N THR A 112 1.89 -3.97 -0.25
CA THR A 112 2.52 -2.64 -0.35
C THR A 112 1.55 -1.58 -0.85
N TYR A 113 0.34 -1.98 -1.23
CA TYR A 113 -0.68 -1.06 -1.69
C TYR A 113 -1.14 -0.09 -0.60
N LYS A 114 -1.52 1.11 -1.06
CA LYS A 114 -2.26 2.10 -0.30
C LYS A 114 -3.57 2.36 -1.01
N ILE A 115 -4.67 2.35 -0.26
CA ILE A 115 -6.00 2.62 -0.79
C ILE A 115 -6.52 3.88 -0.12
N TYR A 116 -6.70 4.93 -0.90
CA TYR A 116 -7.27 6.19 -0.43
C TYR A 116 -8.74 6.24 -0.84
N LYS A 117 -9.63 6.40 0.12
CA LYS A 117 -11.06 6.51 -0.13
C LYS A 117 -11.49 7.97 -0.01
N ASN A 118 -12.25 8.42 -1.01
CA ASN A 118 -12.62 9.81 -1.22
C ASN A 118 -11.43 10.72 -1.59
N TYR A 119 -10.42 10.17 -2.23
CA TYR A 119 -9.32 10.93 -2.81
C TYR A 119 -8.95 10.36 -4.20
N PRO A 120 -9.00 11.19 -5.25
CA PRO A 120 -9.68 12.50 -5.29
C PRO A 120 -11.14 12.41 -4.85
N ALA A 121 -11.78 13.55 -4.56
CA ALA A 121 -13.18 13.56 -4.06
C ALA A 121 -14.11 12.73 -4.96
N GLY A 122 -14.91 11.84 -4.36
CA GLY A 122 -15.77 10.90 -5.06
C GLY A 122 -15.07 9.70 -5.69
N ARG A 123 -13.78 9.49 -5.40
CA ARG A 123 -12.98 8.38 -5.95
C ARG A 123 -12.35 7.52 -4.87
N ILE A 124 -12.00 6.30 -5.24
CA ILE A 124 -11.09 5.41 -4.51
C ILE A 124 -9.82 5.32 -5.34
N THR A 125 -8.69 5.79 -4.82
CA THR A 125 -7.39 5.60 -5.46
C THR A 125 -6.71 4.35 -4.88
N TYR A 126 -6.36 3.43 -5.74
CA TYR A 126 -5.51 2.28 -5.43
C TYR A 126 -4.11 2.54 -5.99
N ALA A 127 -3.11 2.52 -5.13
CA ALA A 127 -1.73 2.80 -5.47
C ALA A 127 -0.81 1.68 -4.97
N ASP A 128 -0.03 1.06 -5.86
CA ASP A 128 0.87 -0.04 -5.51
C ASP A 128 2.09 -0.09 -6.45
N LYS A 129 3.11 -0.79 -6.01
CA LYS A 129 4.32 -1.05 -6.78
C LYS A 129 4.17 -2.33 -7.60
N VAL A 130 4.23 -2.20 -8.90
CA VAL A 130 4.36 -3.31 -9.85
C VAL A 130 5.68 -3.14 -10.61
N MET A 131 6.74 -3.76 -10.10
CA MET A 131 8.12 -3.55 -10.59
C MET A 131 8.23 -3.59 -12.13
N PRO A 132 8.94 -2.61 -12.73
CA PRO A 132 9.72 -1.54 -12.07
C PRO A 132 8.91 -0.26 -11.76
N ALA A 133 7.62 -0.20 -12.07
CA ALA A 133 6.80 1.00 -12.00
C ALA A 133 5.99 1.11 -10.68
N PHE A 134 5.67 2.35 -10.32
CA PHE A 134 4.64 2.67 -9.34
C PHE A 134 3.35 3.00 -10.10
N LEU A 135 2.33 2.19 -9.96
CA LEU A 135 1.08 2.31 -10.69
C LEU A 135 -0.06 2.71 -9.76
N GLN A 136 -0.97 3.54 -10.26
CA GLN A 136 -2.20 3.85 -9.55
C GLN A 136 -3.39 3.90 -10.52
N TYR A 137 -4.58 3.65 -9.98
CA TYR A 137 -5.83 3.84 -10.70
C TYR A 137 -6.93 4.28 -9.75
N ASP A 138 -7.97 4.88 -10.32
CA ASP A 138 -9.11 5.40 -9.59
C ASP A 138 -10.39 4.67 -9.98
N GLU A 139 -11.19 4.33 -8.98
CA GLU A 139 -12.55 3.82 -9.14
C GLU A 139 -13.57 4.79 -8.55
N ASN A 140 -14.84 4.64 -8.90
CA ASN A 140 -15.91 5.43 -8.28
C ASN A 140 -16.03 5.08 -6.79
N LEU A 141 -16.19 6.08 -5.94
CA LEU A 141 -16.35 5.89 -4.50
C LEU A 141 -17.55 5.00 -4.15
N ASN A 142 -18.61 5.04 -4.97
CA ASN A 142 -19.84 4.29 -4.82
C ASN A 142 -19.89 3.09 -5.78
N THR A 143 -18.78 2.39 -5.97
CA THR A 143 -18.71 1.26 -6.90
C THR A 143 -19.46 0.02 -6.42
N PHE A 144 -19.65 -0.13 -5.11
CA PHE A 144 -20.28 -1.33 -4.52
C PHE A 144 -21.81 -1.25 -4.56
N LYS A 145 -22.43 -2.28 -5.13
CA LYS A 145 -23.89 -2.45 -5.17
C LYS A 145 -24.29 -3.49 -4.13
N TRP A 146 -24.47 -3.04 -2.90
CA TRP A 146 -24.82 -3.92 -1.80
C TRP A 146 -26.26 -4.41 -1.90
N GLN A 147 -26.44 -5.71 -1.68
CA GLN A 147 -27.73 -6.35 -1.43
C GLN A 147 -27.86 -6.56 0.07
N LEU A 148 -28.73 -5.81 0.72
CA LEU A 148 -28.99 -5.93 2.15
C LEU A 148 -29.86 -7.15 2.42
N THR A 149 -29.66 -7.80 3.57
CA THR A 149 -30.44 -8.94 4.02
C THR A 149 -31.12 -8.66 5.35
N ASN A 150 -31.98 -9.58 5.78
CA ASN A 150 -32.57 -9.55 7.12
C ASN A 150 -31.75 -10.35 8.14
N LEU A 151 -30.57 -10.86 7.75
CA LEU A 151 -29.72 -11.63 8.67
C LEU A 151 -29.04 -10.69 9.67
N ILE A 152 -29.12 -11.05 10.93
CA ILE A 152 -28.51 -10.35 12.06
C ILE A 152 -27.74 -11.38 12.86
N ASP A 153 -26.53 -11.02 13.31
CA ASP A 153 -25.69 -11.82 14.18
C ASP A 153 -24.96 -10.92 15.18
N THR A 154 -24.39 -11.51 16.21
CA THR A 154 -23.53 -10.79 17.16
C THR A 154 -22.08 -11.16 16.88
N ILE A 155 -21.25 -10.18 16.48
CA ILE A 155 -19.85 -10.36 16.18
C ILE A 155 -19.02 -9.53 17.17
N GLY A 156 -18.33 -10.22 18.09
CA GLY A 156 -17.72 -9.56 19.25
C GLY A 156 -18.82 -8.90 20.10
N ASP A 157 -18.67 -7.60 20.36
CA ASP A 157 -19.61 -6.80 21.15
C ASP A 157 -20.66 -6.06 20.30
N TYR A 158 -20.73 -6.36 18.98
CA TYR A 158 -21.56 -5.58 18.06
C TYR A 158 -22.68 -6.42 17.47
N VAL A 159 -23.89 -5.83 17.42
CA VAL A 159 -24.97 -6.33 16.58
C VAL A 159 -24.65 -5.98 15.14
N ALA A 160 -24.55 -6.98 14.29
CA ALA A 160 -24.13 -6.84 12.91
C ALA A 160 -25.21 -7.31 11.94
N HIS A 161 -25.41 -6.54 10.88
CA HIS A 161 -26.29 -6.85 9.77
C HIS A 161 -25.51 -7.38 8.59
N CYS A 162 -26.09 -8.28 7.82
CA CYS A 162 -25.44 -8.90 6.67
C CYS A 162 -25.83 -8.24 5.35
N ALA A 163 -24.84 -8.10 4.46
CA ALA A 163 -25.04 -7.68 3.08
C ALA A 163 -24.05 -8.38 2.17
N TYR A 164 -24.38 -8.51 0.87
CA TYR A 164 -23.43 -9.03 -0.14
C TYR A 164 -23.28 -8.12 -1.33
N THR A 165 -22.16 -8.30 -2.05
CA THR A 165 -21.87 -7.63 -3.31
C THR A 165 -20.90 -8.47 -4.14
N ASP A 166 -21.00 -8.37 -5.47
CA ASP A 166 -19.99 -8.93 -6.38
C ASP A 166 -18.94 -7.86 -6.68
N TYR A 167 -17.68 -8.21 -6.48
CA TYR A 167 -16.58 -7.31 -6.80
C TYR A 167 -15.28 -8.09 -7.05
N GLY A 168 -14.54 -7.68 -8.09
CA GLY A 168 -13.22 -8.23 -8.37
C GLY A 168 -13.22 -9.72 -8.72
N GLY A 169 -14.31 -10.26 -9.28
CA GLY A 169 -14.48 -11.67 -9.60
C GLY A 169 -14.81 -12.56 -8.40
N ARG A 170 -15.23 -11.97 -7.28
CA ARG A 170 -15.63 -12.67 -6.05
C ARG A 170 -16.98 -12.22 -5.57
N HIS A 171 -17.71 -13.13 -4.91
CA HIS A 171 -18.92 -12.83 -4.16
C HIS A 171 -18.54 -12.55 -2.70
N TRP A 172 -18.80 -11.32 -2.23
CA TRP A 172 -18.40 -10.85 -0.90
C TRP A 172 -19.55 -10.78 0.05
N ILE A 173 -19.36 -11.26 1.28
CA ILE A 173 -20.29 -11.20 2.39
C ILE A 173 -19.71 -10.23 3.43
N ALA A 174 -20.46 -9.19 3.74
CA ALA A 174 -20.10 -8.18 4.73
C ALA A 174 -21.05 -8.22 5.92
N TRP A 175 -20.48 -8.12 7.11
CA TRP A 175 -21.22 -7.86 8.35
C TRP A 175 -20.84 -6.47 8.84
N TYR A 176 -21.84 -5.61 8.99
CA TYR A 176 -21.65 -4.22 9.37
C TYR A 176 -22.46 -3.87 10.61
N ALA A 177 -21.87 -3.03 11.48
CA ALA A 177 -22.47 -2.57 12.73
C ALA A 177 -23.04 -1.16 12.54
N THR A 178 -24.35 -1.00 12.68
CA THR A 178 -25.02 0.31 12.57
C THR A 178 -24.75 1.21 13.77
N ASP A 179 -24.40 0.63 14.92
CA ASP A 179 -24.00 1.37 16.13
C ASP A 179 -22.66 2.11 15.95
N ILE A 180 -21.89 1.75 14.92
CA ILE A 180 -20.71 2.48 14.48
C ILE A 180 -21.06 3.23 13.19
N PRO A 181 -21.52 4.52 13.26
CA PRO A 181 -22.02 5.26 12.13
C PRO A 181 -20.88 5.73 11.19
N LEU A 182 -20.13 4.77 10.68
CA LEU A 182 -19.01 4.97 9.78
C LEU A 182 -19.22 4.15 8.50
N ASN A 183 -19.50 4.83 7.40
CA ASN A 183 -19.68 4.22 6.09
C ASN A 183 -18.32 3.84 5.49
N ASP A 184 -17.62 2.88 6.12
CA ASP A 184 -16.28 2.45 5.69
C ASP A 184 -16.05 0.97 6.05
N GLY A 185 -14.87 0.43 5.67
CA GLY A 185 -14.51 -0.96 5.92
C GLY A 185 -13.11 -1.33 5.41
N PRO A 186 -12.76 -2.62 5.44
CA PRO A 186 -11.45 -3.09 4.99
C PRO A 186 -11.32 -3.00 3.47
N TYR A 187 -10.08 -2.96 2.99
CA TYR A 187 -9.73 -2.88 1.58
C TYR A 187 -10.40 -1.67 0.92
N LYS A 188 -11.08 -1.85 -0.21
CA LYS A 188 -11.86 -0.80 -0.91
C LYS A 188 -13.29 -0.68 -0.39
N PHE A 189 -13.77 -1.69 0.34
CA PHE A 189 -15.19 -1.85 0.68
C PHE A 189 -15.70 -0.75 1.60
N ARG A 190 -16.87 -0.23 1.25
CA ARG A 190 -17.60 0.82 1.92
C ARG A 190 -19.04 0.91 1.38
N GLY A 191 -19.85 1.79 1.91
CA GLY A 191 -21.19 2.09 1.34
C GLY A 191 -22.35 1.49 2.12
N LEU A 192 -22.07 0.74 3.20
CA LEU A 192 -23.10 0.24 4.12
C LEU A 192 -23.42 1.28 5.21
N PRO A 193 -24.61 1.24 5.83
CA PRO A 193 -25.02 2.20 6.84
C PRO A 193 -24.39 1.91 8.22
N GLY A 194 -23.10 1.60 8.24
CA GLY A 194 -22.29 1.29 9.42
C GLY A 194 -20.94 0.72 9.03
N LEU A 195 -20.04 0.60 10.00
CA LEU A 195 -18.71 0.06 9.80
C LEU A 195 -18.79 -1.43 9.43
N ILE A 196 -18.09 -1.83 8.37
CA ILE A 196 -17.90 -3.25 8.05
C ILE A 196 -16.91 -3.83 9.05
N ILE A 197 -17.41 -4.65 9.98
CA ILE A 197 -16.60 -5.27 11.04
C ILE A 197 -16.07 -6.64 10.66
N LYS A 198 -16.73 -7.31 9.69
CA LYS A 198 -16.25 -8.56 9.10
C LYS A 198 -16.58 -8.59 7.61
N LEU A 199 -15.63 -9.05 6.81
CA LEU A 199 -15.79 -9.18 5.36
C LEU A 199 -15.09 -10.46 4.90
N TYR A 200 -15.73 -11.24 4.04
CA TYR A 200 -15.09 -12.41 3.45
C TYR A 200 -15.73 -12.75 2.09
N ASP A 201 -14.96 -13.37 1.20
CA ASP A 201 -15.53 -13.97 0.00
C ASP A 201 -16.17 -15.33 0.33
N ASP A 202 -17.15 -15.76 -0.46
CA ASP A 202 -17.97 -16.96 -0.25
C ASP A 202 -17.13 -18.24 -0.03
N GLN A 203 -15.94 -18.31 -0.64
CA GLN A 203 -14.99 -19.42 -0.48
C GLN A 203 -14.05 -19.24 0.72
N LYS A 204 -14.15 -18.14 1.44
CA LYS A 204 -13.25 -17.76 2.54
C LYS A 204 -11.76 -17.82 2.14
N HIS A 205 -11.47 -17.40 0.90
CA HIS A 205 -10.10 -17.23 0.46
C HIS A 205 -9.48 -15.96 1.02
N TYR A 206 -10.31 -14.94 1.26
CA TYR A 206 -9.96 -13.71 1.95
C TYR A 206 -10.98 -13.43 3.05
N VAL A 207 -10.49 -13.22 4.26
CA VAL A 207 -11.31 -12.90 5.43
C VAL A 207 -10.67 -11.71 6.13
N PHE A 208 -11.46 -10.68 6.42
CA PHE A 208 -11.09 -9.53 7.23
C PHE A 208 -11.97 -9.51 8.47
N ASP A 209 -11.37 -9.66 9.63
CA ASP A 209 -12.02 -9.54 10.93
C ASP A 209 -11.51 -8.27 11.63
N MET A 210 -12.39 -7.37 12.03
CA MET A 210 -12.03 -6.23 12.88
C MET A 210 -11.56 -6.75 14.23
N VAL A 211 -10.35 -6.34 14.66
CA VAL A 211 -9.75 -6.76 15.92
C VAL A 211 -9.61 -5.62 16.92
N SER A 212 -9.52 -4.38 16.46
CA SER A 212 -9.59 -3.21 17.33
C SER A 212 -10.13 -1.99 16.60
N MET A 213 -10.70 -1.06 17.37
CA MET A 213 -11.06 0.27 16.96
C MET A 213 -10.63 1.23 18.07
N GLU A 214 -9.67 2.09 17.77
CA GLU A 214 -9.02 2.93 18.76
C GLU A 214 -9.04 4.40 18.34
N ARG A 215 -9.31 5.29 19.31
CA ARG A 215 -9.05 6.71 19.14
C ARG A 215 -7.63 7.01 19.60
N SER A 216 -6.89 7.74 18.80
CA SER A 216 -5.53 8.19 19.14
C SER A 216 -5.56 9.68 19.48
N ASP A 217 -4.95 10.04 20.60
CA ASP A 217 -4.76 11.45 20.99
C ASP A 217 -3.78 12.16 20.03
N LYS A 218 -2.87 11.39 19.43
CA LYS A 218 -1.96 11.87 18.38
C LYS A 218 -2.52 11.50 17.02
N ALA A 219 -2.97 12.50 16.29
CA ALA A 219 -3.47 12.30 14.94
C ALA A 219 -2.40 11.70 14.02
N MET A 220 -2.79 10.63 13.29
CA MET A 220 -1.95 10.03 12.26
C MET A 220 -2.22 10.72 10.93
N LEU A 221 -1.16 11.12 10.24
CA LEU A 221 -1.31 11.80 8.94
C LEU A 221 -1.71 10.81 7.86
N ILE A 222 -2.73 11.17 7.09
CA ILE A 222 -3.05 10.52 5.83
C ILE A 222 -2.30 11.28 4.74
N GLU A 223 -1.20 10.70 4.28
CA GLU A 223 -0.29 11.32 3.33
C GLU A 223 -0.34 10.62 1.98
N TYR A 224 -0.39 11.40 0.92
CA TYR A 224 -0.15 10.93 -0.43
C TYR A 224 1.30 11.24 -0.82
N MET A 225 2.12 10.20 -0.91
CA MET A 225 3.53 10.31 -1.28
C MET A 225 3.66 10.32 -2.80
N ASP A 226 4.44 11.25 -3.33
CA ASP A 226 4.75 11.27 -4.75
C ASP A 226 5.89 10.29 -5.06
N MET A 227 5.51 9.12 -5.55
CA MET A 227 6.41 8.05 -5.97
C MET A 227 6.68 8.05 -7.47
N GLY A 228 6.31 9.12 -8.19
CA GLY A 228 6.28 9.10 -9.66
C GLY A 228 5.18 8.17 -10.20
N TRP A 229 3.98 8.26 -9.63
CA TRP A 229 2.85 7.38 -9.98
C TRP A 229 2.46 7.51 -11.44
N VAL A 230 2.41 6.37 -12.13
CA VAL A 230 1.84 6.25 -13.47
C VAL A 230 0.35 5.94 -13.34
N GLN A 231 -0.48 6.84 -13.84
CA GLN A 231 -1.93 6.65 -13.87
C GLN A 231 -2.29 5.57 -14.89
N THR A 232 -3.12 4.62 -14.49
CA THR A 232 -3.58 3.51 -15.33
C THR A 232 -5.06 3.22 -15.09
N THR A 233 -5.59 2.16 -15.68
CA THR A 233 -6.91 1.63 -15.39
C THR A 233 -6.81 0.37 -14.55
N ARG A 234 -7.88 0.01 -13.84
CA ARG A 234 -7.92 -1.24 -13.06
C ARG A 234 -7.58 -2.48 -13.91
N PRO A 235 -8.16 -2.70 -15.11
CA PRO A 235 -7.81 -3.84 -15.94
C PRO A 235 -6.33 -3.88 -16.35
N GLU A 236 -5.76 -2.74 -16.70
CA GLU A 236 -4.33 -2.64 -17.08
C GLU A 236 -3.42 -2.90 -15.87
N PHE A 237 -3.80 -2.39 -14.70
CA PHE A 237 -3.08 -2.66 -13.46
C PHE A 237 -3.06 -4.17 -13.14
N LEU A 238 -4.21 -4.84 -13.17
CA LEU A 238 -4.32 -6.29 -12.92
C LEU A 238 -3.53 -7.10 -13.97
N LYS A 239 -3.56 -6.67 -15.24
CA LYS A 239 -2.74 -7.25 -16.31
C LYS A 239 -1.25 -7.08 -16.02
N ALA A 240 -0.82 -5.90 -15.59
CA ALA A 240 0.58 -5.64 -15.21
C ALA A 240 1.04 -6.52 -14.05
N GLN A 241 0.22 -6.67 -13.00
CA GLN A 241 0.50 -7.59 -11.90
C GLN A 241 0.61 -9.05 -12.34
N LYS A 242 -0.30 -9.49 -13.21
CA LYS A 242 -0.27 -10.85 -13.78
C LYS A 242 1.00 -11.06 -14.61
N ASN A 243 1.33 -10.14 -15.49
CA ASN A 243 2.54 -10.20 -16.33
C ASN A 243 3.80 -10.22 -15.47
N PHE A 244 3.87 -9.39 -14.41
CA PHE A 244 5.00 -9.40 -13.48
C PHE A 244 5.20 -10.78 -12.84
N ARG A 245 4.12 -11.46 -12.45
CA ARG A 245 4.21 -12.82 -11.88
C ARG A 245 4.68 -13.86 -12.89
N LEU A 246 4.20 -13.77 -14.12
CA LEU A 246 4.54 -14.72 -15.19
C LEU A 246 5.98 -14.55 -15.70
N ASP A 247 6.50 -13.32 -15.67
CA ASP A 247 7.83 -12.97 -16.19
C ASP A 247 8.93 -12.96 -15.10
N ILE A 248 8.68 -13.62 -13.99
CA ILE A 248 9.58 -13.55 -12.82
C ILE A 248 10.99 -14.09 -13.11
N ILE A 249 11.13 -15.07 -14.01
CA ILE A 249 12.43 -15.65 -14.37
C ILE A 249 13.28 -14.61 -15.08
N ASN A 250 12.74 -13.95 -16.12
CA ASN A 250 13.49 -12.95 -16.88
C ASN A 250 13.88 -11.78 -15.98
N ARG A 251 12.97 -11.32 -15.14
CA ARG A 251 13.24 -10.24 -14.17
C ARG A 251 14.33 -10.62 -13.16
N ALA A 252 14.33 -11.85 -12.68
CA ALA A 252 15.36 -12.32 -11.77
C ALA A 252 16.74 -12.40 -12.46
N LYS A 253 16.78 -12.82 -13.75
CA LYS A 253 18.00 -12.81 -14.57
C LYS A 253 18.52 -11.39 -14.79
N GLU A 254 17.65 -10.47 -15.19
CA GLU A 254 17.99 -9.06 -15.39
C GLU A 254 18.53 -8.40 -14.10
N ALA A 255 18.04 -8.83 -12.94
CA ALA A 255 18.51 -8.39 -11.64
C ALA A 255 19.79 -9.12 -11.17
N GLY A 256 20.42 -9.97 -12.01
CA GLY A 256 21.64 -10.68 -11.68
C GLY A 256 21.46 -11.79 -10.62
N VAL A 257 20.23 -12.27 -10.41
CA VAL A 257 19.94 -13.35 -9.44
C VAL A 257 20.45 -14.67 -10.01
N ASP A 258 21.15 -15.45 -9.18
CA ASP A 258 21.65 -16.78 -9.55
C ASP A 258 20.53 -17.80 -9.87
N ASN A 259 20.87 -18.92 -10.46
CA ASN A 259 19.91 -19.94 -10.88
C ASN A 259 19.06 -20.47 -9.71
N GLU A 260 19.64 -20.64 -8.53
CA GLU A 260 18.92 -21.12 -7.36
C GLU A 260 17.91 -20.07 -6.85
N GLY A 261 18.33 -18.80 -6.82
CA GLY A 261 17.47 -17.67 -6.50
C GLY A 261 16.32 -17.52 -7.50
N GLN A 262 16.60 -17.68 -8.80
CA GLN A 262 15.57 -17.68 -9.85
C GLN A 262 14.52 -18.77 -9.59
N GLN A 263 14.95 -20.00 -9.31
CA GLN A 263 14.01 -21.10 -8.99
C GLN A 263 13.23 -20.83 -7.69
N ARG A 264 13.85 -20.24 -6.66
CA ARG A 264 13.13 -19.81 -5.44
C ARG A 264 12.06 -18.76 -5.76
N ALA A 265 12.39 -17.80 -6.62
CA ALA A 265 11.44 -16.76 -7.06
C ALA A 265 10.24 -17.37 -7.80
N VAL A 266 10.49 -18.29 -8.74
CA VAL A 266 9.43 -19.03 -9.46
C VAL A 266 8.54 -19.78 -8.48
N ARG A 267 9.10 -20.63 -7.62
CA ARG A 267 8.32 -21.37 -6.62
C ARG A 267 7.49 -20.47 -5.73
N SER A 268 8.04 -19.30 -5.34
CA SER A 268 7.32 -18.32 -4.53
C SER A 268 6.16 -17.67 -5.29
N MET A 269 6.35 -17.33 -6.57
CA MET A 269 5.33 -16.63 -7.36
C MET A 269 4.24 -17.58 -7.87
N THR A 270 4.57 -18.83 -8.20
CA THR A 270 3.58 -19.85 -8.60
C THR A 270 2.56 -20.10 -7.48
N LYS A 271 3.00 -20.02 -6.22
CA LYS A 271 2.13 -20.14 -5.04
C LYS A 271 1.29 -18.89 -4.75
N ARG A 272 1.32 -17.85 -5.59
CA ARG A 272 0.52 -16.62 -5.46
C ARG A 272 -0.51 -16.55 -6.58
N ASN A 273 -1.25 -17.63 -6.75
CA ASN A 273 -2.21 -17.81 -7.85
C ASN A 273 -3.64 -17.44 -7.47
N ASN A 274 -3.88 -16.98 -6.25
CA ASN A 274 -5.19 -16.59 -5.74
C ASN A 274 -5.19 -15.09 -5.35
N PRO A 275 -5.25 -14.16 -6.32
CA PRO A 275 -5.29 -12.72 -6.04
C PRO A 275 -6.64 -12.32 -5.45
N ILE A 276 -6.69 -11.17 -4.77
CA ILE A 276 -7.93 -10.64 -4.19
C ILE A 276 -8.91 -10.16 -5.26
N GLU A 277 -8.41 -9.72 -6.41
CA GLU A 277 -9.19 -9.31 -7.59
C GLU A 277 -8.67 -10.01 -8.85
N PHE A 278 -9.59 -10.31 -9.79
CA PHE A 278 -9.31 -10.93 -11.08
C PHE A 278 -9.58 -9.99 -12.23
#